data_ccc35d5bf312e3839ec5236cfe88ca54
#
_entry.id   ccc35d5bf312e3839ec5236cfe88ca54
#
_cell.length_a   1.000
_cell.length_b   1.000
_cell.length_c   1.000
_cell.angle_alpha   90.00
_cell.angle_beta   90.00
_cell.angle_gamma   90.00
#
_symmetry.space_group_name_H-M   'P 1'
#
loop_
_entity.id
_entity.type
_entity.pdbx_description
1 polymer ?
#
loop_
_entity_poly.entity_id
_entity_poly.type
_entity_poly.pdbx_seq_one_letter_code
_entity_poly.pdbx_strand_id
1 'polypeptide(L)'
;MLTLKLISEETERVIKGLEKKHFKGAKDAVEKVLETDKRRRDAQQKLDKNKQEANSMSKQIGMLMKDGKTQEAEEVKAKVAVYKENDKLLQTQMAEAEQELTTLLCNIPNIPADEVPEGKDANDNVVVKEGGVIPQLPEDALCHWDLCKKFNLIDFDLGVKITGAGFPIYIGKMARLQRALEAFFLEEARKSGYLEVQPPLVVNQASGYGTGQLPDKEGQMYHAEQDDLYLIPTAEVPVTNIFRDVILDEKDLPVMRCAYSACFRREAGSYGKDVRGLNRLHQFDKVEIVRIDKPEHSHESHKKMLEHVEGLLQKLELPYHILLLCGGDMSFTSSICYDFEVWSAAQKRWLEVSSVSNFGNYQANRLKCRYRHAEDKKIELCHTLNGSALALPRIVAAIIENNQTPEGIRVPRVLVPYCGFEMLDDKNF
;
A
#
# COMPACT_ATOMS: atom_id res chain seq x y z
N MET A 1 -4.93 8.99 -4.09
CA MET A 1 -6.25 9.66 -4.17
C MET A 1 -6.71 9.78 -5.60
N LEU A 2 -8.00 9.72 -5.86
CA LEU A 2 -8.56 9.93 -7.18
C LEU A 2 -8.17 11.31 -7.73
N THR A 3 -7.99 11.41 -9.05
CA THR A 3 -7.70 12.71 -9.68
C THR A 3 -9.01 13.50 -9.85
N LEU A 4 -8.94 14.83 -9.72
CA LEU A 4 -10.10 15.71 -9.98
C LEU A 4 -10.62 15.55 -11.41
N LYS A 5 -9.71 15.28 -12.35
CA LYS A 5 -10.07 15.02 -13.74
C LYS A 5 -11.00 13.82 -13.85
N LEU A 6 -10.63 12.67 -13.26
CA LEU A 6 -11.45 11.47 -13.26
C LEU A 6 -12.83 11.73 -12.63
N ILE A 7 -12.85 12.38 -11.45
CA ILE A 7 -14.10 12.69 -10.74
C ILE A 7 -15.03 13.58 -11.57
N SER A 8 -14.49 14.57 -12.28
CA SER A 8 -15.28 15.53 -13.07
C SER A 8 -15.72 15.00 -14.44
N GLU A 9 -14.87 14.18 -15.09
CA GLU A 9 -15.18 13.66 -16.44
C GLU A 9 -15.98 12.37 -16.39
N GLU A 10 -15.82 11.54 -15.33
CA GLU A 10 -16.45 10.23 -15.19
C GLU A 10 -17.25 10.11 -13.88
N THR A 11 -17.96 11.15 -13.48
CA THR A 11 -18.65 11.27 -12.19
C THR A 11 -19.51 10.05 -11.85
N GLU A 12 -20.33 9.57 -12.78
CA GLU A 12 -21.20 8.42 -12.54
C GLU A 12 -20.42 7.11 -12.37
N ARG A 13 -19.34 6.92 -13.13
CA ARG A 13 -18.45 5.76 -12.97
C ARG A 13 -17.78 5.77 -11.60
N VAL A 14 -17.33 6.93 -11.15
CA VAL A 14 -16.73 7.09 -9.81
C VAL A 14 -17.75 6.75 -8.73
N ILE A 15 -18.98 7.27 -8.79
CA ILE A 15 -20.04 6.97 -7.83
C ILE A 15 -20.32 5.46 -7.78
N LYS A 16 -20.54 4.82 -8.93
CA LYS A 16 -20.76 3.36 -9.00
C LYS A 16 -19.60 2.55 -8.44
N GLY A 17 -18.36 2.95 -8.75
CA GLY A 17 -17.18 2.28 -8.21
C GLY A 17 -17.05 2.40 -6.69
N LEU A 18 -17.41 3.55 -6.12
CA LEU A 18 -17.47 3.76 -4.68
C LEU A 18 -18.59 2.93 -4.02
N GLU A 19 -19.75 2.84 -4.66
CA GLU A 19 -20.87 2.00 -4.20
C GLU A 19 -20.48 0.51 -4.23
N LYS A 20 -19.73 0.06 -5.25
CA LYS A 20 -19.19 -1.30 -5.34
C LYS A 20 -18.24 -1.63 -4.17
N LYS A 21 -17.52 -0.65 -3.64
CA LYS A 21 -16.74 -0.75 -2.38
C LYS A 21 -17.56 -0.53 -1.12
N HIS A 22 -18.87 -0.47 -1.19
CA HIS A 22 -19.76 -0.17 -0.07
C HIS A 22 -19.42 1.14 0.66
N PHE A 23 -18.84 2.11 -0.06
CA PHE A 23 -18.54 3.42 0.49
C PHE A 23 -19.84 4.21 0.73
N LYS A 24 -20.16 4.45 1.98
CA LYS A 24 -21.39 5.15 2.38
C LYS A 24 -21.37 6.62 1.95
N GLY A 25 -22.45 7.09 1.35
CA GLY A 25 -22.56 8.48 0.91
C GLY A 25 -21.70 8.80 -0.31
N ALA A 26 -21.49 7.85 -1.21
CA ALA A 26 -20.65 8.00 -2.41
C ALA A 26 -21.03 9.23 -3.25
N LYS A 27 -22.30 9.41 -3.53
CA LYS A 27 -22.82 10.55 -4.29
C LYS A 27 -22.53 11.88 -3.59
N ASP A 28 -22.88 12.00 -2.32
CA ASP A 28 -22.70 13.23 -1.54
C ASP A 28 -21.20 13.61 -1.44
N ALA A 29 -20.33 12.61 -1.26
CA ALA A 29 -18.89 12.81 -1.20
C ALA A 29 -18.32 13.34 -2.51
N VAL A 30 -18.75 12.78 -3.65
CA VAL A 30 -18.34 13.21 -4.98
C VAL A 30 -18.87 14.62 -5.29
N GLU A 31 -20.14 14.89 -5.01
CA GLU A 31 -20.75 16.22 -5.20
C GLU A 31 -20.02 17.29 -4.38
N LYS A 32 -19.68 16.98 -3.14
CA LYS A 32 -18.92 17.91 -2.27
C LYS A 32 -17.51 18.21 -2.79
N VAL A 33 -16.81 17.20 -3.34
CA VAL A 33 -15.52 17.39 -4.01
C VAL A 33 -15.67 18.34 -5.20
N LEU A 34 -16.66 18.11 -6.07
CA LEU A 34 -16.90 18.95 -7.26
C LEU A 34 -17.26 20.39 -6.89
N GLU A 35 -18.09 20.57 -5.86
CA GLU A 35 -18.45 21.89 -5.35
C GLU A 35 -17.20 22.64 -4.79
N THR A 36 -16.38 21.95 -3.98
CA THR A 36 -15.18 22.53 -3.40
C THR A 36 -14.14 22.86 -4.48
N ASP A 37 -13.97 22.01 -5.50
CA ASP A 37 -13.10 22.32 -6.64
C ASP A 37 -13.63 23.51 -7.45
N LYS A 38 -14.92 23.64 -7.60
CA LYS A 38 -15.52 24.83 -8.23
C LYS A 38 -15.18 26.09 -7.45
N ARG A 39 -15.36 26.09 -6.13
CA ARG A 39 -14.98 27.25 -5.26
C ARG A 39 -13.50 27.59 -5.41
N ARG A 40 -12.62 26.60 -5.43
CA ARG A 40 -11.17 26.79 -5.64
C ARG A 40 -10.88 27.44 -7.00
N ARG A 41 -11.48 26.91 -8.08
CA ARG A 41 -11.31 27.46 -9.45
C ARG A 41 -11.86 28.88 -9.58
N ASP A 42 -13.02 29.16 -8.99
CA ASP A 42 -13.62 30.50 -8.99
C ASP A 42 -12.74 31.51 -8.25
N ALA A 43 -12.14 31.11 -7.09
CA ALA A 43 -11.20 31.93 -6.34
C ALA A 43 -9.92 32.19 -7.14
N GLN A 44 -9.37 31.17 -7.80
CA GLN A 44 -8.19 31.30 -8.67
C GLN A 44 -8.46 32.26 -9.83
N GLN A 45 -9.59 32.10 -10.52
CA GLN A 45 -9.96 32.97 -11.64
C GLN A 45 -10.10 34.43 -11.21
N LYS A 46 -10.74 34.68 -10.05
CA LYS A 46 -10.86 36.01 -9.48
C LYS A 46 -9.50 36.59 -9.11
N LEU A 47 -8.61 35.79 -8.51
CA LEU A 47 -7.25 36.19 -8.14
C LEU A 47 -6.42 36.56 -9.37
N ASP A 48 -6.49 35.80 -10.45
CA ASP A 48 -5.75 36.04 -11.68
C ASP A 48 -6.23 37.34 -12.35
N LYS A 49 -7.56 37.55 -12.41
CA LYS A 49 -8.16 38.80 -12.90
C LYS A 49 -7.73 40.00 -12.06
N ASN A 50 -7.82 39.89 -10.73
CA ASN A 50 -7.45 40.92 -9.80
C ASN A 50 -5.98 41.33 -9.95
N LYS A 51 -5.07 40.36 -10.07
CA LYS A 51 -3.65 40.60 -10.35
C LYS A 51 -3.41 41.31 -11.69
N GLN A 52 -4.15 40.92 -12.74
CA GLN A 52 -4.06 41.53 -14.06
C GLN A 52 -4.45 43.00 -14.01
N GLU A 53 -5.55 43.31 -13.34
CA GLU A 53 -6.05 44.72 -13.16
C GLU A 53 -5.09 45.54 -12.32
N ALA A 54 -4.59 45.00 -11.19
CA ALA A 54 -3.61 45.69 -10.34
C ALA A 54 -2.31 46.01 -11.11
N ASN A 55 -1.83 45.06 -11.93
CA ASN A 55 -0.64 45.30 -12.75
C ASN A 55 -0.86 46.35 -13.84
N SER A 56 -2.05 46.36 -14.47
CA SER A 56 -2.41 47.41 -15.45
C SER A 56 -2.44 48.79 -14.81
N MET A 57 -3.08 48.93 -13.66
CA MET A 57 -3.14 50.20 -12.90
C MET A 57 -1.77 50.64 -12.40
N SER A 58 -0.92 49.71 -11.99
CA SER A 58 0.46 50.03 -11.58
C SER A 58 1.28 50.62 -12.71
N LYS A 59 1.06 50.22 -13.95
CA LYS A 59 1.69 50.81 -15.14
C LYS A 59 1.15 52.22 -15.39
N GLN A 60 -0.16 52.45 -15.16
CA GLN A 60 -0.77 53.80 -15.31
C GLN A 60 -0.19 54.79 -14.31
N ILE A 61 0.09 54.40 -13.06
CA ILE A 61 0.74 55.27 -12.05
C ILE A 61 2.05 55.79 -12.60
N GLY A 62 2.88 54.93 -13.23
CA GLY A 62 4.16 55.36 -13.81
C GLY A 62 4.01 56.39 -14.93
N MET A 63 2.97 56.29 -15.76
CA MET A 63 2.68 57.26 -16.80
C MET A 63 2.17 58.58 -16.21
N LEU A 64 1.20 58.55 -15.30
CA LEU A 64 0.66 59.75 -14.63
C LEU A 64 1.72 60.54 -13.86
N MET A 65 2.66 59.83 -13.22
CA MET A 65 3.78 60.47 -12.53
C MET A 65 4.73 61.17 -13.50
N LYS A 66 4.99 60.57 -14.69
CA LYS A 66 5.80 61.21 -15.74
C LYS A 66 5.13 62.47 -16.31
N ASP A 67 3.81 62.46 -16.41
CA ASP A 67 2.99 63.55 -16.93
C ASP A 67 2.69 64.63 -15.89
N GLY A 68 3.24 64.50 -14.67
CA GLY A 68 3.06 65.50 -13.57
C GLY A 68 1.69 65.44 -12.90
N LYS A 69 0.86 64.44 -13.20
CA LYS A 69 -0.52 64.26 -12.69
C LYS A 69 -0.54 63.56 -11.34
N THR A 70 0.05 64.17 -10.33
CA THR A 70 0.29 63.59 -9.01
C THR A 70 -1.01 63.16 -8.32
N GLN A 71 -2.09 63.96 -8.40
CA GLN A 71 -3.35 63.68 -7.74
C GLN A 71 -4.06 62.46 -8.35
N GLU A 72 -4.12 62.38 -9.69
CA GLU A 72 -4.64 61.20 -10.40
C GLU A 72 -3.81 59.93 -10.08
N ALA A 73 -2.49 60.07 -9.95
CA ALA A 73 -1.61 58.95 -9.56
C ALA A 73 -1.89 58.43 -8.15
N GLU A 74 -2.20 59.31 -7.18
CA GLU A 74 -2.57 58.91 -5.82
C GLU A 74 -3.93 58.20 -5.77
N GLU A 75 -4.91 58.63 -6.56
CA GLU A 75 -6.20 57.93 -6.68
C GLU A 75 -6.03 56.48 -7.26
N VAL A 76 -5.16 56.32 -8.26
CA VAL A 76 -4.86 55.00 -8.82
C VAL A 76 -4.08 54.14 -7.83
N LYS A 77 -3.16 54.70 -7.05
CA LYS A 77 -2.45 53.99 -5.97
C LYS A 77 -3.43 53.48 -4.91
N ALA A 78 -4.42 54.30 -4.51
CA ALA A 78 -5.45 53.85 -3.56
C ALA A 78 -6.26 52.67 -4.09
N LYS A 79 -6.60 52.64 -5.38
CA LYS A 79 -7.26 51.49 -6.04
C LYS A 79 -6.36 50.26 -6.04
N VAL A 80 -5.07 50.41 -6.38
CA VAL A 80 -4.11 49.27 -6.36
C VAL A 80 -3.99 48.72 -4.94
N ALA A 81 -4.06 49.54 -3.89
CA ALA A 81 -4.06 49.06 -2.51
C ALA A 81 -5.27 48.15 -2.21
N VAL A 82 -6.47 48.53 -2.68
CA VAL A 82 -7.68 47.67 -2.56
C VAL A 82 -7.52 46.34 -3.30
N TYR A 83 -6.97 46.36 -4.50
CA TYR A 83 -6.69 45.12 -5.23
C TYR A 83 -5.72 44.22 -4.48
N LYS A 84 -4.66 44.77 -3.85
CA LYS A 84 -3.71 43.99 -3.04
C LYS A 84 -4.34 43.39 -1.78
N GLU A 85 -5.31 44.05 -1.18
CA GLU A 85 -6.06 43.53 -0.03
C GLU A 85 -6.99 42.42 -0.46
N ASN A 86 -7.70 42.57 -1.59
CA ASN A 86 -8.51 41.55 -2.20
C ASN A 86 -7.68 40.30 -2.60
N ASP A 87 -6.44 40.50 -3.09
CA ASP A 87 -5.54 39.36 -3.42
C ASP A 87 -5.27 38.50 -2.18
N LYS A 88 -5.01 39.07 -1.02
CA LYS A 88 -4.80 38.34 0.22
C LYS A 88 -6.02 37.52 0.61
N LEU A 89 -7.21 38.14 0.53
CA LEU A 89 -8.46 37.46 0.83
C LEU A 89 -8.71 36.27 -0.11
N LEU A 90 -8.53 36.47 -1.42
CA LEU A 90 -8.70 35.42 -2.43
C LEU A 90 -7.67 34.29 -2.28
N GLN A 91 -6.42 34.63 -1.93
CA GLN A 91 -5.40 33.61 -1.63
C GLN A 91 -5.77 32.77 -0.41
N THR A 92 -6.30 33.38 0.64
CA THR A 92 -6.78 32.66 1.83
C THR A 92 -7.94 31.73 1.47
N GLN A 93 -8.95 32.22 0.74
CA GLN A 93 -10.08 31.40 0.28
C GLN A 93 -9.64 30.24 -0.60
N MET A 94 -8.65 30.46 -1.47
CA MET A 94 -8.09 29.40 -2.31
C MET A 94 -7.37 28.34 -1.46
N ALA A 95 -6.53 28.77 -0.51
CA ALA A 95 -5.80 27.85 0.37
C ALA A 95 -6.74 27.03 1.26
N GLU A 96 -7.80 27.64 1.80
CA GLU A 96 -8.85 26.94 2.56
C GLU A 96 -9.57 25.89 1.70
N ALA A 97 -9.93 26.26 0.47
CA ALA A 97 -10.57 25.32 -0.47
C ALA A 97 -9.64 24.18 -0.89
N GLU A 98 -8.33 24.42 -1.08
CA GLU A 98 -7.33 23.40 -1.38
C GLU A 98 -7.13 22.44 -0.20
N GLN A 99 -7.10 22.94 1.03
CA GLN A 99 -7.01 22.11 2.22
C GLN A 99 -8.25 21.25 2.42
N GLU A 100 -9.45 21.84 2.28
CA GLU A 100 -10.72 21.09 2.34
C GLU A 100 -10.77 20.03 1.25
N LEU A 101 -10.41 20.35 0.02
CA LEU A 101 -10.38 19.44 -1.11
C LEU A 101 -9.43 18.26 -0.87
N THR A 102 -8.24 18.52 -0.34
CA THR A 102 -7.28 17.48 0.03
C THR A 102 -7.86 16.54 1.08
N THR A 103 -8.51 17.09 2.10
CA THR A 103 -9.16 16.31 3.16
C THR A 103 -10.28 15.44 2.60
N LEU A 104 -11.13 15.98 1.74
CA LEU A 104 -12.21 15.23 1.09
C LEU A 104 -11.67 14.08 0.24
N LEU A 105 -10.69 14.35 -0.62
CA LEU A 105 -10.07 13.35 -1.50
C LEU A 105 -9.35 12.24 -0.72
N CYS A 106 -8.75 12.54 0.44
CA CYS A 106 -8.15 11.54 1.30
C CYS A 106 -9.17 10.57 1.92
N ASN A 107 -10.43 10.99 2.01
CA ASN A 107 -11.51 10.18 2.58
C ASN A 107 -12.26 9.33 1.55
N ILE A 108 -11.97 9.50 0.27
CA ILE A 108 -12.59 8.73 -0.82
C ILE A 108 -11.64 7.59 -1.22
N PRO A 109 -12.09 6.32 -1.20
CA PRO A 109 -11.29 5.19 -1.64
C PRO A 109 -11.02 5.23 -3.15
N ASN A 110 -10.09 4.38 -3.60
CA ASN A 110 -9.92 4.13 -5.01
C ASN A 110 -11.13 3.37 -5.57
N ILE A 111 -11.42 3.53 -6.85
CA ILE A 111 -12.49 2.79 -7.52
C ILE A 111 -11.98 1.43 -8.03
N PRO A 112 -12.80 0.37 -7.94
CA PRO A 112 -12.47 -0.94 -8.49
C PRO A 112 -12.34 -0.90 -10.01
N ALA A 113 -11.47 -1.76 -10.55
CA ALA A 113 -11.43 -2.08 -11.96
C ALA A 113 -12.72 -2.81 -12.38
N ASP A 114 -13.00 -2.84 -13.68
CA ASP A 114 -14.27 -3.36 -14.17
C ASP A 114 -14.43 -4.87 -13.91
N GLU A 115 -13.33 -5.63 -13.94
CA GLU A 115 -13.28 -7.07 -13.68
C GLU A 115 -13.47 -7.48 -12.22
N VAL A 116 -13.38 -6.56 -11.26
CA VAL A 116 -13.59 -6.84 -9.84
C VAL A 116 -15.05 -7.29 -9.62
N PRO A 117 -15.29 -8.44 -8.96
CA PRO A 117 -16.66 -8.90 -8.71
C PRO A 117 -17.40 -8.04 -7.67
N GLU A 118 -18.73 -8.03 -7.78
CA GLU A 118 -19.58 -7.52 -6.70
C GLU A 118 -19.46 -8.43 -5.47
N GLY A 119 -19.58 -7.89 -4.27
CA GLY A 119 -19.52 -8.66 -3.03
C GLY A 119 -19.37 -7.76 -1.81
N LYS A 120 -19.68 -8.29 -0.64
CA LYS A 120 -19.71 -7.55 0.63
C LYS A 120 -18.46 -7.76 1.49
N ASP A 121 -17.96 -8.99 1.47
CA ASP A 121 -16.86 -9.41 2.34
C ASP A 121 -16.08 -10.59 1.73
N ALA A 122 -15.12 -11.13 2.45
CA ALA A 122 -14.24 -12.21 1.99
C ALA A 122 -14.96 -13.48 1.50
N ASN A 123 -16.21 -13.71 1.89
CA ASN A 123 -16.99 -14.88 1.43
C ASN A 123 -17.42 -14.75 -0.05
N ASP A 124 -17.43 -13.53 -0.56
CA ASP A 124 -17.80 -13.23 -1.95
C ASP A 124 -16.58 -13.16 -2.89
N ASN A 125 -15.37 -13.41 -2.39
CA ASN A 125 -14.16 -13.49 -3.21
C ASN A 125 -14.21 -14.70 -4.14
N VAL A 126 -13.63 -14.56 -5.34
CA VAL A 126 -13.68 -15.59 -6.38
C VAL A 126 -12.35 -16.32 -6.45
N VAL A 127 -12.37 -17.64 -6.23
CA VAL A 127 -11.20 -18.49 -6.49
C VAL A 127 -10.97 -18.55 -8.01
N VAL A 128 -9.88 -17.98 -8.47
CA VAL A 128 -9.53 -17.94 -9.90
C VAL A 128 -8.51 -19.00 -10.29
N LYS A 129 -7.77 -19.53 -9.32
CA LYS A 129 -6.79 -20.60 -9.54
C LYS A 129 -6.51 -21.38 -8.27
N GLU A 130 -6.23 -22.67 -8.42
CA GLU A 130 -5.80 -23.57 -7.36
C GLU A 130 -4.55 -24.32 -7.79
N GLY A 131 -3.72 -24.73 -6.82
CA GLY A 131 -2.52 -25.51 -7.10
C GLY A 131 -1.98 -26.24 -5.88
N GLY A 132 -1.01 -27.12 -6.13
CA GLY A 132 -0.43 -27.98 -5.11
C GLY A 132 -1.32 -29.16 -4.72
N VAL A 133 -0.85 -30.01 -3.79
CA VAL A 133 -1.54 -31.20 -3.31
C VAL A 133 -1.76 -31.06 -1.81
N ILE A 134 -3.01 -31.10 -1.37
CA ILE A 134 -3.36 -31.09 0.05
C ILE A 134 -2.84 -32.39 0.70
N PRO A 135 -1.93 -32.31 1.70
CA PRO A 135 -1.40 -33.48 2.36
C PRO A 135 -2.47 -34.17 3.22
N GLN A 136 -2.47 -35.48 3.19
CA GLN A 136 -3.28 -36.26 4.10
C GLN A 136 -2.49 -36.49 5.38
N LEU A 137 -2.88 -35.85 6.44
CA LEU A 137 -2.28 -35.99 7.75
C LEU A 137 -3.07 -37.02 8.60
N PRO A 138 -2.42 -37.66 9.59
CA PRO A 138 -3.11 -38.45 10.62
C PRO A 138 -4.16 -37.61 11.38
N GLU A 139 -5.14 -38.30 11.96
CA GLU A 139 -6.21 -37.62 12.73
C GLU A 139 -5.69 -36.83 13.95
N ASP A 140 -4.57 -37.27 14.52
CA ASP A 140 -3.88 -36.68 15.66
C ASP A 140 -2.82 -35.64 15.26
N ALA A 141 -2.81 -35.19 14.01
CA ALA A 141 -1.90 -34.14 13.52
C ALA A 141 -2.01 -32.86 14.35
N LEU A 142 -0.86 -32.34 14.74
CA LEU A 142 -0.77 -31.17 15.62
C LEU A 142 -0.79 -29.86 14.82
N CYS A 143 -1.42 -28.83 15.37
CA CYS A 143 -1.30 -27.47 14.86
C CYS A 143 0.10 -26.91 15.10
N HIS A 144 0.48 -25.89 14.31
CA HIS A 144 1.84 -25.32 14.38
C HIS A 144 2.26 -24.85 15.77
N TRP A 145 1.36 -24.29 16.59
CA TRP A 145 1.69 -23.87 17.95
C TRP A 145 2.04 -25.04 18.89
N ASP A 146 1.39 -26.21 18.72
CA ASP A 146 1.69 -27.41 19.50
C ASP A 146 3.00 -28.08 19.01
N LEU A 147 3.25 -28.08 17.68
CA LEU A 147 4.52 -28.52 17.09
C LEU A 147 5.68 -27.63 17.51
N CYS A 148 5.49 -26.29 17.55
CA CYS A 148 6.50 -25.37 18.03
C CYS A 148 6.87 -25.61 19.49
N LYS A 149 5.90 -25.94 20.33
CA LYS A 149 6.14 -26.33 21.72
C LYS A 149 6.84 -27.70 21.82
N LYS A 150 6.36 -28.70 21.07
CA LYS A 150 6.92 -30.05 21.07
C LYS A 150 8.43 -30.08 20.71
N PHE A 151 8.80 -29.31 19.68
CA PHE A 151 10.18 -29.28 19.16
C PHE A 151 10.98 -28.03 19.61
N ASN A 152 10.45 -27.22 20.54
CA ASN A 152 11.07 -25.98 21.03
C ASN A 152 11.53 -25.05 19.90
N LEU A 153 10.64 -24.77 18.94
CA LEU A 153 10.94 -23.98 17.74
C LEU A 153 10.61 -22.51 17.89
N ILE A 154 9.48 -22.21 18.53
CA ILE A 154 9.00 -20.84 18.77
C ILE A 154 8.45 -20.80 20.19
N ASP A 155 8.89 -19.78 20.94
CA ASP A 155 8.40 -19.52 22.29
C ASP A 155 7.50 -18.28 22.31
N PHE A 156 6.20 -18.52 22.44
CA PHE A 156 5.21 -17.46 22.50
C PHE A 156 5.14 -16.83 23.92
N ASP A 157 5.40 -17.62 24.98
CA ASP A 157 5.34 -17.16 26.37
C ASP A 157 6.48 -16.20 26.70
N LEU A 158 7.69 -16.47 26.22
CA LEU A 158 8.82 -15.53 26.29
C LEU A 158 8.52 -14.24 25.53
N GLY A 159 7.86 -14.32 24.37
CA GLY A 159 7.43 -13.14 23.62
C GLY A 159 6.46 -12.28 24.44
N VAL A 160 5.48 -12.89 25.08
CA VAL A 160 4.56 -12.21 26.00
C VAL A 160 5.29 -11.55 27.17
N LYS A 161 6.30 -12.24 27.74
CA LYS A 161 7.10 -11.71 28.85
C LYS A 161 7.91 -10.46 28.46
N ILE A 162 8.43 -10.41 27.22
CA ILE A 162 9.32 -9.32 26.77
C ILE A 162 8.51 -8.12 26.28
N THR A 163 7.44 -8.36 25.53
CA THR A 163 6.73 -7.29 24.80
C THR A 163 5.22 -7.37 25.01
N GLY A 164 4.63 -8.57 24.84
CA GLY A 164 3.19 -8.80 24.85
C GLY A 164 2.79 -9.90 23.88
N ALA A 165 1.49 -10.22 23.82
CA ALA A 165 0.95 -11.17 22.86
C ALA A 165 1.22 -10.69 21.41
N GLY A 166 1.42 -11.64 20.48
CA GLY A 166 1.67 -11.31 19.06
C GLY A 166 3.12 -10.96 18.71
N PHE A 167 4.08 -11.22 19.62
CA PHE A 167 5.53 -11.05 19.42
C PHE A 167 6.26 -12.37 19.71
N PRO A 168 6.27 -13.34 18.77
CA PRO A 168 6.90 -14.64 18.99
C PRO A 168 8.41 -14.56 19.01
N ILE A 169 9.06 -15.51 19.71
CA ILE A 169 10.51 -15.69 19.71
C ILE A 169 10.85 -16.97 18.93
N TYR A 170 11.56 -16.83 17.83
CA TYR A 170 12.04 -17.93 17.01
C TYR A 170 13.36 -18.45 17.58
N ILE A 171 13.52 -19.80 17.73
CA ILE A 171 14.65 -20.41 18.43
C ILE A 171 15.39 -21.39 17.50
N GLY A 172 16.73 -21.40 17.58
CA GLY A 172 17.59 -22.40 16.96
C GLY A 172 17.35 -22.58 15.46
N LYS A 173 17.04 -23.81 15.04
CA LYS A 173 16.75 -24.15 13.63
C LYS A 173 15.59 -23.34 13.06
N MET A 174 14.60 -22.96 13.86
CA MET A 174 13.49 -22.15 13.39
C MET A 174 13.91 -20.71 13.06
N ALA A 175 14.74 -20.09 13.88
CA ALA A 175 15.30 -18.77 13.58
C ALA A 175 16.15 -18.80 12.29
N ARG A 176 16.84 -19.93 12.04
CA ARG A 176 17.57 -20.14 10.79
C ARG A 176 16.67 -20.37 9.60
N LEU A 177 15.56 -21.11 9.75
CA LEU A 177 14.53 -21.27 8.70
C LEU A 177 13.90 -19.94 8.31
N GLN A 178 13.62 -19.07 9.30
CA GLN A 178 13.09 -17.73 9.06
C GLN A 178 14.01 -16.93 8.11
N ARG A 179 15.32 -16.87 8.43
CA ARG A 179 16.30 -16.20 7.55
C ARG A 179 16.51 -16.91 6.21
N ALA A 180 16.33 -18.24 6.16
CA ALA A 180 16.41 -19.01 4.92
C ALA A 180 15.25 -18.66 3.96
N LEU A 181 14.04 -18.50 4.49
CA LEU A 181 12.88 -18.03 3.72
C LEU A 181 13.10 -16.61 3.19
N GLU A 182 13.58 -15.71 4.04
CA GLU A 182 13.96 -14.35 3.64
C GLU A 182 14.94 -14.37 2.47
N ALA A 183 16.07 -15.07 2.62
CA ALA A 183 17.10 -15.15 1.60
C ALA A 183 16.60 -15.80 0.31
N PHE A 184 15.77 -16.83 0.41
CA PHE A 184 15.15 -17.49 -0.73
C PHE A 184 14.21 -16.56 -1.50
N PHE A 185 13.33 -15.85 -0.81
CA PHE A 185 12.38 -14.94 -1.45
C PHE A 185 13.08 -13.75 -2.13
N LEU A 186 14.08 -13.16 -1.49
CA LEU A 186 14.88 -12.09 -2.08
C LEU A 186 15.66 -12.57 -3.30
N GLU A 187 16.26 -13.77 -3.25
CA GLU A 187 16.98 -14.33 -4.39
C GLU A 187 16.05 -14.63 -5.59
N GLU A 188 14.84 -15.14 -5.34
CA GLU A 188 13.86 -15.38 -6.38
C GLU A 188 13.33 -14.04 -6.98
N ALA A 189 13.13 -13.02 -6.15
CA ALA A 189 12.80 -11.68 -6.63
C ALA A 189 13.92 -11.10 -7.50
N ARG A 190 15.18 -11.22 -7.07
CA ARG A 190 16.36 -10.81 -7.84
C ARG A 190 16.44 -11.51 -9.20
N LYS A 191 16.21 -12.83 -9.26
CA LYS A 191 16.16 -13.60 -10.51
C LYS A 191 15.04 -13.13 -11.44
N SER A 192 13.96 -12.61 -10.89
CA SER A 192 12.83 -12.03 -11.63
C SER A 192 13.05 -10.57 -12.03
N GLY A 193 14.27 -10.02 -11.81
CA GLY A 193 14.66 -8.68 -12.23
C GLY A 193 14.36 -7.56 -11.21
N TYR A 194 13.96 -7.88 -9.99
CA TYR A 194 13.79 -6.89 -8.93
C TYR A 194 15.14 -6.46 -8.36
N LEU A 195 15.33 -5.15 -8.21
CA LEU A 195 16.46 -4.60 -7.46
C LEU A 195 16.11 -4.59 -5.98
N GLU A 196 16.93 -5.27 -5.17
CA GLU A 196 16.80 -5.29 -3.73
C GLU A 196 17.15 -3.93 -3.11
N VAL A 197 16.37 -3.50 -2.15
CA VAL A 197 16.62 -2.31 -1.33
C VAL A 197 16.38 -2.66 0.15
N GLN A 198 17.18 -2.10 1.04
CA GLN A 198 16.99 -2.22 2.48
C GLN A 198 16.47 -0.88 3.03
N PRO A 199 15.15 -0.74 3.26
CA PRO A 199 14.55 0.51 3.68
C PRO A 199 14.63 0.70 5.21
N PRO A 200 14.44 1.94 5.71
CA PRO A 200 14.24 2.17 7.14
C PRO A 200 12.91 1.54 7.60
N LEU A 201 12.88 1.10 8.87
CA LEU A 201 11.69 0.51 9.50
C LEU A 201 10.73 1.55 10.10
N VAL A 202 11.12 2.82 10.08
CA VAL A 202 10.31 3.97 10.50
C VAL A 202 10.19 4.97 9.36
N VAL A 203 9.04 5.63 9.28
CA VAL A 203 8.74 6.59 8.21
C VAL A 203 8.09 7.84 8.80
N ASN A 204 8.22 8.97 8.12
CA ASN A 204 7.52 10.20 8.46
C ASN A 204 6.06 10.19 7.96
N GLN A 205 5.27 11.15 8.43
CA GLN A 205 3.87 11.32 8.05
C GLN A 205 3.66 11.40 6.53
N ALA A 206 4.54 12.13 5.81
CA ALA A 206 4.43 12.29 4.36
C ALA A 206 4.57 10.95 3.61
N SER A 207 5.37 10.01 4.14
CA SER A 207 5.51 8.67 3.56
C SER A 207 4.28 7.80 3.80
N GLY A 208 3.70 7.84 5.02
CA GLY A 208 2.44 7.16 5.30
C GLY A 208 1.27 7.70 4.47
N TYR A 209 1.25 9.02 4.25
CA TYR A 209 0.28 9.67 3.36
C TYR A 209 0.44 9.22 1.90
N GLY A 210 1.67 9.12 1.41
CA GLY A 210 1.98 8.82 0.01
C GLY A 210 1.39 7.49 -0.47
N THR A 211 1.45 6.45 0.33
CA THR A 211 0.92 5.11 0.02
C THR A 211 -0.49 4.87 0.55
N GLY A 212 -1.02 5.78 1.40
CA GLY A 212 -2.41 5.75 1.83
C GLY A 212 -2.66 5.08 3.19
N GLN A 213 -1.62 4.76 3.95
CA GLN A 213 -1.76 4.32 5.33
C GLN A 213 -2.19 5.46 6.26
N LEU A 214 -1.85 6.69 5.92
CA LEU A 214 -2.35 7.88 6.62
C LEU A 214 -3.35 8.66 5.75
N PRO A 215 -4.40 9.25 6.36
CA PRO A 215 -4.77 9.13 7.77
C PRO A 215 -5.14 7.70 8.15
N ASP A 216 -4.64 7.24 9.32
CA ASP A 216 -4.87 5.87 9.82
C ASP A 216 -6.30 5.74 10.37
N LYS A 217 -7.21 5.30 9.52
CA LYS A 217 -8.64 5.15 9.86
C LYS A 217 -8.95 3.93 10.72
N GLU A 218 -8.06 2.94 10.65
CA GLU A 218 -8.24 1.65 11.32
C GLU A 218 -7.39 1.53 12.60
N GLY A 219 -6.54 2.51 12.88
CA GLY A 219 -5.66 2.51 14.04
C GLY A 219 -4.58 1.43 13.99
N GLN A 220 -4.08 1.10 12.79
CA GLN A 220 -3.15 -0.01 12.58
C GLN A 220 -1.68 0.36 12.77
N MET A 221 -1.32 1.63 12.65
CA MET A 221 0.08 2.06 12.71
C MET A 221 0.55 2.31 14.16
N TYR A 222 1.73 1.82 14.50
CA TYR A 222 2.45 2.26 15.68
C TYR A 222 3.07 3.63 15.43
N HIS A 223 2.86 4.57 16.33
CA HIS A 223 3.36 5.94 16.25
C HIS A 223 4.30 6.26 17.42
N ALA A 224 5.54 6.65 17.11
CA ALA A 224 6.49 7.21 18.06
C ALA A 224 6.23 8.73 18.15
N GLU A 225 5.39 9.14 19.10
CA GLU A 225 4.85 10.50 19.18
C GLU A 225 5.92 11.58 19.35
N GLN A 226 7.00 11.30 20.12
CA GLN A 226 8.04 12.29 20.39
C GLN A 226 8.83 12.69 19.14
N ASP A 227 9.02 11.74 18.21
CA ASP A 227 9.80 11.94 16.99
C ASP A 227 8.93 12.15 15.76
N ASP A 228 7.60 12.03 15.90
CA ASP A 228 6.61 12.02 14.82
C ASP A 228 6.95 11.01 13.72
N LEU A 229 7.34 9.80 14.12
CA LEU A 229 7.69 8.69 13.24
C LEU A 229 6.74 7.52 13.42
N TYR A 230 6.47 6.82 12.33
CA TYR A 230 5.58 5.67 12.29
C TYR A 230 6.39 4.42 11.97
N LEU A 231 6.17 3.32 12.73
CA LEU A 231 6.71 2.02 12.37
C LEU A 231 5.97 1.50 11.12
N ILE A 232 6.72 0.94 10.17
CA ILE A 232 6.14 0.51 8.91
C ILE A 232 5.26 -0.74 9.07
N PRO A 233 4.04 -0.76 8.52
CA PRO A 233 3.19 -1.96 8.49
C PRO A 233 3.55 -2.90 7.33
N THR A 234 4.38 -2.43 6.39
CA THR A 234 4.85 -3.10 5.18
C THR A 234 6.00 -2.31 4.55
N ALA A 235 6.94 -2.99 3.92
CA ALA A 235 8.01 -2.33 3.15
C ALA A 235 7.48 -1.55 1.93
N GLU A 236 6.25 -1.78 1.49
CA GLU A 236 5.59 -0.96 0.48
C GLU A 236 5.74 0.54 0.78
N VAL A 237 5.54 0.94 2.04
CA VAL A 237 5.55 2.36 2.42
C VAL A 237 6.90 3.02 2.11
N PRO A 238 8.02 2.59 2.67
CA PRO A 238 9.30 3.24 2.37
C PRO A 238 9.76 3.00 0.93
N VAL A 239 9.54 1.82 0.35
CA VAL A 239 10.03 1.49 -1.00
C VAL A 239 9.32 2.32 -2.07
N THR A 240 7.99 2.45 -1.99
CA THR A 240 7.23 3.27 -2.95
C THR A 240 7.56 4.76 -2.79
N ASN A 241 7.83 5.21 -1.55
CA ASN A 241 8.20 6.60 -1.27
C ASN A 241 9.60 7.01 -1.75
N ILE A 242 10.46 6.08 -2.19
CA ILE A 242 11.69 6.40 -2.92
C ILE A 242 11.37 7.28 -4.15
N PHE A 243 10.19 7.09 -4.72
CA PHE A 243 9.73 7.78 -5.93
C PHE A 243 8.74 8.92 -5.65
N ARG A 244 8.65 9.40 -4.40
CA ARG A 244 7.84 10.57 -4.05
C ARG A 244 8.46 11.84 -4.62
N ASP A 245 7.63 12.68 -5.26
CA ASP A 245 7.99 13.93 -5.97
C ASP A 245 8.99 13.72 -7.13
N VAL A 246 9.01 12.51 -7.73
CA VAL A 246 9.90 12.17 -8.84
C VAL A 246 9.16 12.20 -10.17
N ILE A 247 9.86 12.67 -11.21
CA ILE A 247 9.47 12.50 -12.62
C ILE A 247 10.49 11.56 -13.25
N LEU A 248 10.07 10.34 -13.53
CA LEU A 248 10.89 9.31 -14.18
C LEU A 248 10.99 9.57 -15.68
N ASP A 249 12.06 9.14 -16.31
CA ASP A 249 12.09 9.01 -17.76
C ASP A 249 11.35 7.73 -18.17
N GLU A 250 10.60 7.77 -19.28
CA GLU A 250 9.83 6.61 -19.76
C GLU A 250 10.69 5.34 -19.94
N LYS A 251 11.95 5.50 -20.37
CA LYS A 251 12.90 4.40 -20.56
C LYS A 251 13.27 3.65 -19.26
N ASP A 252 13.06 4.28 -18.10
CA ASP A 252 13.39 3.72 -16.79
C ASP A 252 12.24 2.89 -16.20
N LEU A 253 11.11 2.81 -16.92
CA LEU A 253 9.95 2.00 -16.56
C LEU A 253 9.98 0.62 -17.26
N PRO A 254 9.51 -0.45 -16.61
CA PRO A 254 9.01 -0.47 -15.23
C PRO A 254 10.13 -0.37 -14.18
N VAL A 255 9.89 0.38 -13.11
CA VAL A 255 10.72 0.28 -11.90
C VAL A 255 10.30 -0.97 -11.13
N MET A 256 11.27 -1.79 -10.72
CA MET A 256 11.05 -3.02 -9.97
C MET A 256 11.95 -3.05 -8.74
N ARG A 257 11.36 -3.12 -7.54
CA ARG A 257 12.08 -3.15 -6.26
C ARG A 257 11.55 -4.26 -5.38
N CYS A 258 12.45 -4.90 -4.62
CA CYS A 258 12.07 -5.81 -3.54
C CYS A 258 12.77 -5.41 -2.25
N ALA A 259 12.14 -5.72 -1.13
CA ALA A 259 12.69 -5.44 0.19
C ALA A 259 12.20 -6.45 1.22
N TYR A 260 13.11 -6.90 2.07
CA TYR A 260 12.76 -7.54 3.33
C TYR A 260 12.58 -6.47 4.41
N SER A 261 11.59 -6.66 5.26
CA SER A 261 11.44 -5.86 6.48
C SER A 261 10.67 -6.60 7.57
N ALA A 262 10.97 -6.26 8.83
CA ALA A 262 10.00 -6.41 9.88
C ALA A 262 8.84 -5.43 9.63
N CYS A 263 7.62 -5.91 9.86
CA CYS A 263 6.38 -5.16 9.71
C CYS A 263 5.68 -5.07 11.06
N PHE A 264 5.06 -3.93 11.35
CA PHE A 264 4.43 -3.67 12.64
C PHE A 264 2.99 -3.26 12.45
N ARG A 265 2.05 -4.02 13.04
CA ARG A 265 0.61 -3.73 12.98
C ARG A 265 0.01 -3.81 14.37
N ARG A 266 -0.81 -2.82 14.72
CA ARG A 266 -1.51 -2.81 16.03
C ARG A 266 -2.58 -3.88 16.14
N GLU A 267 -3.01 -4.47 15.01
CA GLU A 267 -4.05 -5.49 14.93
C GLU A 267 -5.32 -5.11 15.72
N ALA A 268 -5.66 -3.81 15.65
CA ALA A 268 -6.78 -3.25 16.39
C ALA A 268 -8.10 -3.96 16.02
N GLY A 269 -8.81 -4.43 17.03
CA GLY A 269 -10.10 -5.13 16.83
C GLY A 269 -10.00 -6.63 16.55
N SER A 270 -8.80 -7.23 16.62
CA SER A 270 -8.62 -8.67 16.39
C SER A 270 -8.67 -9.45 17.70
N TYR A 271 -9.54 -10.46 17.78
CA TYR A 271 -9.76 -11.28 18.96
C TYR A 271 -10.01 -12.75 18.61
N GLY A 272 -9.77 -13.67 19.57
CA GLY A 272 -10.20 -15.06 19.49
C GLY A 272 -9.24 -16.02 18.83
N LYS A 273 -9.76 -17.04 18.10
CA LYS A 273 -8.98 -18.13 17.51
C LYS A 273 -7.99 -17.66 16.43
N ASP A 274 -8.28 -16.53 15.80
CA ASP A 274 -7.46 -16.01 14.69
C ASP A 274 -6.14 -15.38 15.14
N VAL A 275 -5.95 -15.13 16.44
CA VAL A 275 -4.72 -14.59 17.03
C VAL A 275 -3.80 -15.67 17.61
N ARG A 276 -4.15 -16.98 17.50
CA ARG A 276 -3.36 -18.07 18.06
C ARG A 276 -2.15 -18.41 17.19
N GLY A 277 -1.00 -18.59 17.84
CA GLY A 277 0.23 -18.98 17.15
C GLY A 277 0.74 -17.92 16.21
N LEU A 278 0.99 -18.30 14.94
CA LEU A 278 1.50 -17.43 13.88
C LEU A 278 0.41 -16.82 12.98
N ASN A 279 -0.86 -17.03 13.29
CA ASN A 279 -1.95 -16.61 12.42
C ASN A 279 -2.07 -15.09 12.29
N ARG A 280 -1.81 -14.36 13.40
CA ARG A 280 -1.88 -12.90 13.44
C ARG A 280 -0.91 -12.34 14.49
N LEU A 281 -0.01 -11.48 14.06
CA LEU A 281 1.10 -10.98 14.86
C LEU A 281 1.18 -9.45 14.79
N HIS A 282 1.61 -8.83 15.88
CA HIS A 282 1.92 -7.40 15.94
C HIS A 282 3.25 -7.05 15.26
N GLN A 283 4.21 -7.99 15.28
CA GLN A 283 5.45 -7.90 14.55
C GLN A 283 5.65 -9.17 13.72
N PHE A 284 5.95 -9.02 12.44
CA PHE A 284 6.22 -10.15 11.54
C PHE A 284 7.14 -9.73 10.40
N ASP A 285 7.78 -10.72 9.79
CA ASP A 285 8.70 -10.52 8.67
C ASP A 285 8.01 -10.74 7.33
N LYS A 286 8.36 -9.91 6.34
CA LYS A 286 7.78 -9.96 5.00
C LYS A 286 8.81 -9.52 3.96
N VAL A 287 8.86 -10.23 2.85
CA VAL A 287 9.46 -9.74 1.61
C VAL A 287 8.36 -9.09 0.78
N GLU A 288 8.60 -7.87 0.36
CA GLU A 288 7.69 -7.07 -0.45
C GLU A 288 8.28 -6.82 -1.82
N ILE A 289 7.47 -6.89 -2.87
CA ILE A 289 7.82 -6.47 -4.23
C ILE A 289 6.95 -5.27 -4.62
N VAL A 290 7.59 -4.28 -5.23
CA VAL A 290 6.95 -3.04 -5.70
C VAL A 290 7.29 -2.83 -7.16
N ARG A 291 6.28 -2.46 -7.95
CA ARG A 291 6.45 -1.99 -9.33
C ARG A 291 5.86 -0.60 -9.51
N ILE A 292 6.52 0.19 -10.34
CA ILE A 292 6.00 1.44 -10.86
C ILE A 292 6.07 1.35 -12.37
N ASP A 293 4.95 1.54 -13.05
CA ASP A 293 4.85 1.34 -14.49
C ASP A 293 3.95 2.39 -15.14
N LYS A 294 3.91 2.36 -16.45
CA LYS A 294 2.97 3.15 -17.24
C LYS A 294 1.56 2.59 -17.12
N PRO A 295 0.52 3.45 -17.25
CA PRO A 295 -0.87 3.01 -17.17
C PRO A 295 -1.19 1.83 -18.10
N GLU A 296 -0.75 1.89 -19.35
CA GLU A 296 -1.00 0.87 -20.39
C GLU A 296 -0.33 -0.48 -20.12
N HIS A 297 0.73 -0.51 -19.31
CA HIS A 297 1.49 -1.74 -18.99
C HIS A 297 1.16 -2.31 -17.60
N SER A 298 0.41 -1.60 -16.78
CA SER A 298 0.22 -1.97 -15.36
C SER A 298 -0.54 -3.29 -15.17
N HIS A 299 -1.45 -3.65 -16.08
CA HIS A 299 -2.13 -4.95 -16.05
C HIS A 299 -1.15 -6.11 -16.32
N GLU A 300 -0.28 -5.97 -17.30
CA GLU A 300 0.75 -6.99 -17.58
C GLU A 300 1.75 -7.08 -16.43
N SER A 301 2.16 -5.96 -15.87
CA SER A 301 3.00 -5.90 -14.67
C SER A 301 2.35 -6.60 -13.49
N HIS A 302 1.05 -6.40 -13.27
CA HIS A 302 0.29 -7.08 -12.23
C HIS A 302 0.29 -8.61 -12.43
N LYS A 303 0.00 -9.07 -13.64
CA LYS A 303 0.05 -10.49 -13.99
C LYS A 303 1.42 -11.13 -13.71
N LYS A 304 2.51 -10.46 -14.09
CA LYS A 304 3.88 -10.92 -13.80
C LYS A 304 4.17 -11.01 -12.30
N MET A 305 3.59 -10.12 -11.49
CA MET A 305 3.70 -10.20 -10.03
C MET A 305 2.93 -11.40 -9.48
N LEU A 306 1.73 -11.68 -9.98
CA LEU A 306 0.96 -12.88 -9.61
C LEU A 306 1.72 -14.16 -9.96
N GLU A 307 2.27 -14.26 -11.17
CA GLU A 307 3.08 -15.40 -11.61
C GLU A 307 4.34 -15.59 -10.73
N HIS A 308 4.98 -14.51 -10.31
CA HIS A 308 6.12 -14.57 -9.40
C HIS A 308 5.73 -15.15 -8.03
N VAL A 309 4.67 -14.64 -7.41
CA VAL A 309 4.20 -15.09 -6.09
C VAL A 309 3.72 -16.54 -6.16
N GLU A 310 2.97 -16.92 -7.20
CA GLU A 310 2.57 -18.30 -7.45
C GLU A 310 3.78 -19.23 -7.55
N GLY A 311 4.80 -18.83 -8.29
CA GLY A 311 6.05 -19.58 -8.45
C GLY A 311 6.78 -19.84 -7.13
N LEU A 312 6.70 -18.92 -6.16
CA LEU A 312 7.25 -19.15 -4.82
C LEU A 312 6.51 -20.26 -4.07
N LEU A 313 5.17 -20.25 -4.12
CA LEU A 313 4.35 -21.28 -3.47
C LEU A 313 4.55 -22.65 -4.10
N GLN A 314 4.66 -22.73 -5.43
CA GLN A 314 4.98 -23.97 -6.14
C GLN A 314 6.34 -24.54 -5.74
N LYS A 315 7.38 -23.69 -5.62
CA LYS A 315 8.73 -24.11 -5.18
C LYS A 315 8.75 -24.58 -3.73
N LEU A 316 7.88 -24.02 -2.88
CA LEU A 316 7.69 -24.45 -1.50
C LEU A 316 6.82 -25.71 -1.39
N GLU A 317 6.26 -26.18 -2.50
CA GLU A 317 5.37 -27.36 -2.58
C GLU A 317 4.12 -27.23 -1.67
N LEU A 318 3.64 -25.99 -1.47
CA LEU A 318 2.45 -25.70 -0.66
C LEU A 318 1.19 -25.69 -1.51
N PRO A 319 0.08 -26.29 -1.03
CA PRO A 319 -1.23 -26.13 -1.67
C PRO A 319 -1.71 -24.71 -1.52
N TYR A 320 -2.25 -24.12 -2.60
CA TYR A 320 -2.64 -22.72 -2.60
C TYR A 320 -3.92 -22.46 -3.39
N HIS A 321 -4.61 -21.36 -3.02
CA HIS A 321 -5.64 -20.70 -3.80
C HIS A 321 -5.16 -19.30 -4.22
N ILE A 322 -5.63 -18.84 -5.36
CA ILE A 322 -5.55 -17.44 -5.79
C ILE A 322 -6.98 -16.90 -5.85
N LEU A 323 -7.26 -15.87 -5.08
CA LEU A 323 -8.56 -15.25 -4.96
C LEU A 323 -8.54 -13.88 -5.64
N LEU A 324 -9.51 -13.60 -6.52
CA LEU A 324 -9.82 -12.23 -6.92
C LEU A 324 -10.77 -11.63 -5.88
N LEU A 325 -10.34 -10.56 -5.23
CA LEU A 325 -11.13 -9.92 -4.19
C LEU A 325 -12.33 -9.17 -4.77
N CYS A 326 -13.46 -9.27 -4.10
CA CYS A 326 -14.67 -8.50 -4.42
C CYS A 326 -14.57 -7.04 -3.93
N GLY A 327 -15.47 -6.20 -4.41
CA GLY A 327 -15.46 -4.77 -4.08
C GLY A 327 -15.49 -4.47 -2.58
N GLY A 328 -16.21 -5.27 -1.78
CA GLY A 328 -16.36 -5.05 -0.33
C GLY A 328 -15.20 -5.51 0.52
N ASP A 329 -14.32 -6.40 -0.01
CA ASP A 329 -13.15 -6.93 0.70
C ASP A 329 -11.83 -6.23 0.30
N MET A 330 -11.83 -5.49 -0.79
CA MET A 330 -10.63 -4.78 -1.26
C MET A 330 -10.20 -3.67 -0.31
N SER A 331 -8.88 -3.50 -0.18
CA SER A 331 -8.31 -2.38 0.58
C SER A 331 -8.77 -1.02 0.04
N PHE A 332 -8.70 0.00 0.90
CA PHE A 332 -9.11 1.36 0.57
C PHE A 332 -8.42 1.92 -0.69
N THR A 333 -7.17 1.56 -0.91
CA THR A 333 -6.33 2.13 -1.99
C THR A 333 -6.28 1.31 -3.26
N SER A 334 -6.60 0.00 -3.22
CA SER A 334 -6.50 -0.90 -4.38
C SER A 334 -7.58 -0.65 -5.42
N SER A 335 -7.23 -0.76 -6.70
CA SER A 335 -8.18 -0.83 -7.83
C SER A 335 -8.51 -2.28 -8.19
N ILE A 336 -7.55 -3.17 -8.08
CA ILE A 336 -7.74 -4.63 -8.21
C ILE A 336 -6.73 -5.31 -7.29
N CYS A 337 -7.15 -6.40 -6.66
CA CYS A 337 -6.34 -7.15 -5.72
C CYS A 337 -6.58 -8.64 -5.86
N TYR A 338 -5.49 -9.41 -5.79
CA TYR A 338 -5.54 -10.86 -5.68
C TYR A 338 -4.84 -11.28 -4.40
N ASP A 339 -5.50 -12.15 -3.63
CA ASP A 339 -4.91 -12.77 -2.45
C ASP A 339 -4.48 -14.20 -2.75
N PHE A 340 -3.40 -14.60 -2.13
CA PHE A 340 -2.91 -15.96 -2.13
C PHE A 340 -3.11 -16.55 -0.76
N GLU A 341 -3.73 -17.72 -0.73
CA GLU A 341 -3.93 -18.50 0.47
C GLU A 341 -3.19 -19.83 0.37
N VAL A 342 -2.71 -20.34 1.49
CA VAL A 342 -2.13 -21.68 1.60
C VAL A 342 -2.94 -22.53 2.57
N TRP A 343 -3.01 -23.84 2.28
CA TRP A 343 -3.72 -24.77 3.14
C TRP A 343 -2.94 -25.05 4.43
N SER A 344 -3.58 -24.86 5.57
CA SER A 344 -3.11 -25.28 6.88
C SER A 344 -3.77 -26.62 7.22
N ALA A 345 -3.01 -27.70 7.09
CA ALA A 345 -3.58 -29.05 7.12
C ALA A 345 -4.13 -29.47 8.49
N ALA A 346 -3.52 -29.01 9.58
CA ALA A 346 -3.97 -29.30 10.93
C ALA A 346 -5.14 -28.39 11.37
N GLN A 347 -5.14 -27.11 10.96
CA GLN A 347 -6.26 -26.19 11.22
C GLN A 347 -7.45 -26.44 10.28
N LYS A 348 -7.25 -27.19 9.17
CA LYS A 348 -8.25 -27.47 8.13
C LYS A 348 -8.87 -26.20 7.55
N ARG A 349 -8.02 -25.21 7.24
CA ARG A 349 -8.44 -23.93 6.66
C ARG A 349 -7.37 -23.34 5.76
N TRP A 350 -7.79 -22.41 4.92
CA TRP A 350 -6.91 -21.58 4.12
C TRP A 350 -6.39 -20.39 4.95
N LEU A 351 -5.13 -20.04 4.73
CA LEU A 351 -4.45 -18.91 5.40
C LEU A 351 -3.91 -17.97 4.32
N GLU A 352 -4.35 -16.75 4.30
CA GLU A 352 -3.81 -15.70 3.43
C GLU A 352 -2.32 -15.47 3.72
N VAL A 353 -1.48 -15.53 2.70
CA VAL A 353 -0.02 -15.36 2.79
C VAL A 353 0.51 -14.23 1.94
N SER A 354 -0.26 -13.74 1.00
CA SER A 354 0.10 -12.64 0.13
C SER A 354 -1.14 -11.93 -0.37
N SER A 355 -1.00 -10.63 -0.59
CA SER A 355 -1.94 -9.80 -1.31
C SER A 355 -1.16 -9.05 -2.37
N VAL A 356 -1.61 -9.11 -3.64
CA VAL A 356 -0.96 -8.47 -4.79
C VAL A 356 -1.93 -7.49 -5.40
N SER A 357 -1.60 -6.19 -5.30
CA SER A 357 -2.48 -5.09 -5.67
C SER A 357 -1.95 -4.24 -6.82
N ASN A 358 -2.87 -3.78 -7.67
CA ASN A 358 -2.66 -2.66 -8.57
C ASN A 358 -3.52 -1.47 -8.07
N PHE A 359 -2.88 -0.34 -7.83
CA PHE A 359 -3.53 0.87 -7.32
C PHE A 359 -3.91 1.86 -8.42
N GLY A 360 -3.58 1.54 -9.68
CA GLY A 360 -3.66 2.53 -10.75
C GLY A 360 -2.81 3.76 -10.40
N ASN A 361 -3.33 4.93 -10.67
CA ASN A 361 -2.65 6.19 -10.34
C ASN A 361 -2.99 6.74 -8.93
N TYR A 362 -3.72 6.00 -8.11
CA TYR A 362 -4.23 6.49 -6.82
C TYR A 362 -3.11 6.88 -5.84
N GLN A 363 -2.12 6.01 -5.66
CA GLN A 363 -0.94 6.30 -4.83
C GLN A 363 -0.01 7.28 -5.56
N ALA A 364 0.21 7.12 -6.86
CA ALA A 364 1.06 8.00 -7.65
C ALA A 364 0.59 9.46 -7.58
N ASN A 365 -0.72 9.71 -7.51
CA ASN A 365 -1.28 11.06 -7.33
C ASN A 365 -0.97 11.65 -5.93
N ARG A 366 -0.94 10.83 -4.87
CA ARG A 366 -0.51 11.26 -3.54
C ARG A 366 0.99 11.52 -3.47
N LEU A 367 1.76 10.62 -4.07
CA LEU A 367 3.22 10.66 -4.13
C LEU A 367 3.74 11.72 -5.10
N LYS A 368 2.91 12.22 -6.03
CA LYS A 368 3.35 12.98 -7.20
C LYS A 368 4.39 12.23 -8.02
N CYS A 369 4.25 10.90 -8.11
CA CYS A 369 5.09 10.02 -8.91
C CYS A 369 4.60 10.04 -10.36
N ARG A 370 5.43 10.54 -11.26
CA ARG A 370 5.08 10.81 -12.66
C ARG A 370 6.18 10.30 -13.59
N TYR A 371 5.87 10.17 -14.85
CA TYR A 371 6.88 9.92 -15.87
C TYR A 371 6.72 10.90 -17.04
N ARG A 372 7.80 11.06 -17.78
CA ARG A 372 7.86 11.91 -18.96
C ARG A 372 7.90 11.04 -20.21
N HIS A 373 6.91 11.21 -21.09
CA HIS A 373 6.88 10.54 -22.38
C HIS A 373 8.11 10.90 -23.23
N ALA A 374 8.67 9.90 -23.93
CA ALA A 374 9.86 10.07 -24.74
C ALA A 374 9.60 10.95 -25.98
N GLU A 375 8.41 10.83 -26.57
CA GLU A 375 8.06 11.50 -27.82
C GLU A 375 7.66 12.96 -27.60
N ASP A 376 6.55 13.20 -26.90
CA ASP A 376 5.91 14.53 -26.79
C ASP A 376 6.29 15.30 -25.51
N LYS A 377 7.10 14.68 -24.64
CA LYS A 377 7.55 15.22 -23.34
C LYS A 377 6.42 15.50 -22.35
N LYS A 378 5.21 15.04 -22.62
CA LYS A 378 4.08 15.11 -21.72
C LYS A 378 4.41 14.40 -20.40
N ILE A 379 3.94 14.96 -19.29
CA ILE A 379 4.09 14.35 -17.95
C ILE A 379 2.77 13.72 -17.55
N GLU A 380 2.83 12.46 -17.14
CA GLU A 380 1.69 11.68 -16.72
C GLU A 380 1.95 10.96 -15.39
N LEU A 381 0.87 10.64 -14.64
CA LEU A 381 0.99 9.86 -13.40
C LEU A 381 1.34 8.41 -13.72
N CYS A 382 2.28 7.85 -12.98
CA CYS A 382 2.55 6.42 -13.02
C CYS A 382 1.40 5.62 -12.40
N HIS A 383 1.37 4.32 -12.66
CA HIS A 383 0.66 3.34 -11.86
C HIS A 383 1.62 2.68 -10.87
N THR A 384 1.13 2.40 -9.66
CA THR A 384 1.89 1.70 -8.62
C THR A 384 1.26 0.36 -8.32
N LEU A 385 2.10 -0.63 -8.05
CA LEU A 385 1.69 -1.99 -7.73
C LEU A 385 2.57 -2.51 -6.59
N ASN A 386 2.00 -3.32 -5.71
CA ASN A 386 2.76 -4.05 -4.70
C ASN A 386 2.31 -5.49 -4.58
N GLY A 387 3.12 -6.28 -3.91
CA GLY A 387 2.75 -7.64 -3.51
C GLY A 387 3.66 -8.18 -2.43
N SER A 388 3.09 -8.96 -1.52
CA SER A 388 3.88 -9.72 -0.56
C SER A 388 4.48 -10.96 -1.23
N ALA A 389 5.79 -11.10 -1.17
CA ALA A 389 6.49 -12.22 -1.80
C ALA A 389 7.42 -12.96 -0.82
N LEU A 390 6.97 -13.43 0.34
CA LEU A 390 5.68 -13.60 0.97
C LEU A 390 5.70 -13.07 2.42
N ALA A 391 4.55 -13.12 3.12
CA ALA A 391 4.47 -12.90 4.57
C ALA A 391 4.88 -14.19 5.30
N LEU A 392 6.00 -14.13 6.05
CA LEU A 392 6.66 -15.34 6.57
C LEU A 392 5.85 -16.13 7.61
N PRO A 393 5.13 -15.53 8.58
CA PRO A 393 4.53 -16.30 9.67
C PRO A 393 3.56 -17.38 9.21
N ARG A 394 2.64 -17.04 8.33
CA ARG A 394 1.64 -18.02 7.84
C ARG A 394 2.25 -19.04 6.88
N ILE A 395 3.30 -18.68 6.14
CA ILE A 395 4.11 -19.62 5.36
C ILE A 395 4.81 -20.61 6.30
N VAL A 396 5.42 -20.12 7.38
CA VAL A 396 6.05 -20.98 8.41
C VAL A 396 5.00 -21.88 9.05
N ALA A 397 3.84 -21.38 9.42
CA ALA A 397 2.75 -22.18 9.97
C ALA A 397 2.33 -23.30 9.00
N ALA A 398 2.15 -23.00 7.71
CA ALA A 398 1.79 -23.97 6.70
C ALA A 398 2.91 -25.00 6.46
N ILE A 399 4.18 -24.58 6.39
CA ILE A 399 5.32 -25.50 6.28
C ILE A 399 5.36 -26.46 7.47
N ILE A 400 5.23 -25.95 8.70
CA ILE A 400 5.27 -26.75 9.92
C ILE A 400 4.14 -27.78 9.94
N GLU A 401 2.92 -27.37 9.64
CA GLU A 401 1.75 -28.24 9.70
C GLU A 401 1.73 -29.27 8.56
N ASN A 402 2.00 -28.82 7.33
CA ASN A 402 1.86 -29.67 6.14
C ASN A 402 2.99 -30.71 6.02
N ASN A 403 4.15 -30.44 6.61
CA ASN A 403 5.33 -31.30 6.50
C ASN A 403 5.68 -32.06 7.79
N GLN A 404 4.75 -32.13 8.76
CA GLN A 404 4.99 -32.82 10.02
C GLN A 404 5.11 -34.34 9.83
N THR A 405 6.00 -34.93 10.58
CA THR A 405 6.20 -36.39 10.70
C THR A 405 6.35 -36.77 12.18
N PRO A 406 6.33 -38.06 12.56
CA PRO A 406 6.60 -38.46 13.95
C PRO A 406 7.94 -38.00 14.48
N GLU A 407 8.98 -37.94 13.62
CA GLU A 407 10.38 -37.65 13.97
C GLU A 407 10.67 -36.14 13.96
N GLY A 408 9.86 -35.31 13.27
CA GLY A 408 10.10 -33.88 13.11
C GLY A 408 9.31 -33.28 11.96
N ILE A 409 9.74 -32.12 11.48
CA ILE A 409 9.11 -31.40 10.39
C ILE A 409 10.10 -31.32 9.22
N ARG A 410 9.74 -31.86 8.08
CA ARG A 410 10.58 -31.80 6.86
C ARG A 410 10.66 -30.38 6.34
N VAL A 411 11.85 -29.94 6.00
CA VAL A 411 12.08 -28.67 5.35
C VAL A 411 11.86 -28.81 3.84
N PRO A 412 11.10 -27.90 3.19
CA PRO A 412 10.98 -27.91 1.73
C PRO A 412 12.35 -27.95 1.05
N ARG A 413 12.48 -28.78 0.01
CA ARG A 413 13.78 -29.08 -0.65
C ARG A 413 14.50 -27.81 -1.10
N VAL A 414 13.75 -26.82 -1.60
CA VAL A 414 14.30 -25.55 -2.09
C VAL A 414 14.97 -24.74 -0.97
N LEU A 415 14.60 -24.95 0.29
CA LEU A 415 15.14 -24.23 1.45
C LEU A 415 16.36 -24.93 2.07
N VAL A 416 16.58 -26.23 1.81
CA VAL A 416 17.69 -26.98 2.38
C VAL A 416 19.07 -26.32 2.15
N PRO A 417 19.38 -25.80 0.93
CA PRO A 417 20.65 -25.11 0.71
C PRO A 417 20.82 -23.83 1.56
N TYR A 418 19.72 -23.17 1.93
CA TYR A 418 19.73 -21.97 2.76
C TYR A 418 19.76 -22.27 4.25
N CYS A 419 19.04 -23.32 4.68
CA CYS A 419 18.99 -23.77 6.09
C CYS A 419 20.23 -24.52 6.50
N GLY A 420 20.73 -25.44 5.63
CA GLY A 420 21.80 -26.40 5.94
C GLY A 420 21.32 -27.61 6.76
N PHE A 421 20.02 -27.89 6.79
CA PHE A 421 19.40 -29.06 7.39
C PHE A 421 18.09 -29.41 6.65
N GLU A 422 17.68 -30.67 6.76
CA GLU A 422 16.48 -31.20 6.09
C GLU A 422 15.28 -31.33 7.02
N MET A 423 15.50 -31.21 8.34
CA MET A 423 14.46 -31.44 9.35
C MET A 423 14.56 -30.48 10.54
N LEU A 424 13.41 -30.00 10.97
CA LEU A 424 13.23 -29.37 12.28
C LEU A 424 12.83 -30.46 13.27
N ASP A 425 13.64 -30.68 14.29
CA ASP A 425 13.50 -31.70 15.31
C ASP A 425 13.88 -31.12 16.68
N ASP A 426 13.91 -31.95 17.72
CA ASP A 426 14.33 -31.58 19.07
C ASP A 426 15.83 -31.26 19.21
N LYS A 427 16.62 -31.58 18.19
CA LYS A 427 18.07 -31.28 18.13
C LYS A 427 18.28 -29.87 17.58
N ASN A 428 18.04 -28.87 18.39
CA ASN A 428 18.04 -27.44 18.01
C ASN A 428 19.42 -26.80 17.74
N PHE A 429 20.49 -27.59 17.59
CA PHE A 429 21.84 -27.09 17.38
C PHE A 429 22.49 -27.64 16.13
#